data_869da45f212564d055f0b677edb2d6df
#
_entry.id   869da45f212564d055f0b677edb2d6df
#
_cell.length_a   1.000
_cell.length_b   1.000
_cell.length_c   1.000
_cell.angle_alpha   90.00
_cell.angle_beta   90.00
_cell.angle_gamma   90.00
#
_symmetry.space_group_name_H-M   'P 1'
#
loop_
_entity.id
_entity.type
_entity.pdbx_description
1 polymer ?
#
loop_
_entity_poly.entity_id
_entity_poly.type
_entity_poly.pdbx_seq_one_letter_code
_entity_poly.pdbx_strand_id
1 'polypeptide(L)'
;MTKAWEKNIRKVVPYVPGEQPNKERMIKLNTNENPYPPAPGVAEALKNLDPDRLRLYPDPACIRLVNAIAKQKGLKSEQVFVGVGSDDVLAMCFMTFFNSDKPVLFPDISYSFYSVWADLYRIPYETPALNDKFEIVPEDYFKENGGVIFPNPNAPTALHMDLEKVEEIIRHNQDVVVIVDEAYIDFDGRSARELVHKYDNLLVVQTFSKSRSMAGMRIGYAFGNKDLIKALNDVKFSFNSYTMNAPTLAYGVAAVEDDAYFKECVEKIKNKIGRASCRERV
;
A
#
# COMPACT_ATOMS: atom_id res chain seq x y z
N MET A 1 -34.71 15.91 20.06
CA MET A 1 -33.77 16.98 20.46
C MET A 1 -32.36 16.46 20.25
N THR A 2 -31.52 17.14 19.46
CA THR A 2 -30.12 16.81 19.24
C THR A 2 -29.37 17.10 20.53
N LYS A 3 -28.56 16.15 21.00
CA LYS A 3 -27.77 16.34 22.21
C LYS A 3 -26.60 17.32 21.95
N ALA A 4 -26.24 18.13 22.92
CA ALA A 4 -25.24 19.18 22.76
C ALA A 4 -23.85 18.67 22.26
N TRP A 5 -23.47 17.45 22.64
CA TRP A 5 -22.20 16.84 22.23
C TRP A 5 -22.21 16.32 20.78
N GLU A 6 -23.35 16.05 20.17
CA GLU A 6 -23.45 15.53 18.79
C GLU A 6 -22.86 16.47 17.74
N LYS A 7 -22.85 17.79 18.02
CA LYS A 7 -22.20 18.79 17.16
C LYS A 7 -20.67 18.68 17.12
N ASN A 8 -20.07 18.03 18.12
CA ASN A 8 -18.63 17.84 18.23
C ASN A 8 -18.14 16.50 17.65
N ILE A 9 -19.07 15.64 17.20
CA ILE A 9 -18.70 14.37 16.54
C ILE A 9 -18.21 14.70 15.13
N ARG A 10 -17.03 14.11 14.80
CA ARG A 10 -16.52 14.17 13.41
C ARG A 10 -17.48 13.43 12.47
N LYS A 11 -17.99 14.14 11.49
CA LYS A 11 -18.85 13.55 10.46
C LYS A 11 -17.96 13.13 9.30
N VAL A 12 -18.03 11.86 8.94
CA VAL A 12 -17.32 11.26 7.79
C VAL A 12 -18.27 10.31 7.09
N VAL A 13 -18.06 10.12 5.79
CA VAL A 13 -18.67 9.03 5.02
C VAL A 13 -17.66 7.87 5.04
N PRO A 14 -17.96 6.78 5.79
CA PRO A 14 -17.00 5.69 5.90
C PRO A 14 -16.95 4.89 4.59
N TYR A 15 -15.82 4.27 4.35
CA TYR A 15 -15.70 3.23 3.33
C TYR A 15 -16.64 2.05 3.64
N VAL A 16 -17.31 1.56 2.61
CA VAL A 16 -18.16 0.36 2.72
C VAL A 16 -17.37 -0.84 2.18
N PRO A 17 -16.96 -1.78 3.04
CA PRO A 17 -16.27 -2.99 2.60
C PRO A 17 -17.12 -3.81 1.64
N GLY A 18 -16.47 -4.44 0.67
CA GLY A 18 -17.14 -5.41 -0.19
C GLY A 18 -17.72 -6.59 0.61
N GLU A 19 -18.75 -7.22 0.07
CA GLU A 19 -19.41 -8.37 0.71
C GLU A 19 -18.39 -9.45 1.13
N GLN A 20 -18.57 -9.99 2.33
CA GLN A 20 -17.80 -11.11 2.88
C GLN A 20 -18.75 -12.32 3.06
N PRO A 21 -19.25 -12.94 1.97
CA PRO A 21 -20.21 -14.02 2.09
C PRO A 21 -19.56 -15.27 2.69
N ASN A 22 -20.21 -15.83 3.70
CA ASN A 22 -19.80 -17.08 4.36
C ASN A 22 -20.72 -18.22 3.90
N LYS A 23 -20.60 -18.63 2.64
CA LYS A 23 -21.38 -19.75 2.06
C LYS A 23 -20.44 -20.86 1.65
N GLU A 24 -20.78 -22.11 1.99
CA GLU A 24 -20.03 -23.27 1.51
C GLU A 24 -20.02 -23.32 -0.02
N ARG A 25 -18.87 -23.67 -0.60
CA ARG A 25 -18.63 -23.81 -2.04
C ARG A 25 -18.77 -22.53 -2.88
N MET A 26 -18.64 -21.35 -2.27
CA MET A 26 -18.64 -20.10 -3.03
C MET A 26 -17.25 -19.82 -3.63
N ILE A 27 -17.23 -19.43 -4.91
CA ILE A 27 -16.03 -18.86 -5.55
C ILE A 27 -16.02 -17.36 -5.25
N LYS A 28 -15.12 -16.92 -4.37
CA LYS A 28 -14.95 -15.52 -4.00
C LYS A 28 -13.98 -14.85 -4.97
N LEU A 29 -14.44 -13.87 -5.73
CA LEU A 29 -13.65 -13.11 -6.71
C LEU A 29 -13.49 -11.63 -6.37
N ASN A 30 -14.17 -11.14 -5.33
CA ASN A 30 -14.02 -9.78 -4.84
C ASN A 30 -12.76 -9.64 -3.97
N THR A 31 -12.35 -8.40 -3.67
CA THR A 31 -11.19 -8.04 -2.82
C THR A 31 -9.81 -8.47 -3.32
N ASN A 32 -9.73 -9.12 -4.49
CA ASN A 32 -8.48 -9.52 -5.15
C ASN A 32 -7.53 -10.32 -4.22
N GLU A 33 -8.10 -11.30 -3.49
CA GLU A 33 -7.31 -12.20 -2.66
C GLU A 33 -6.52 -13.18 -3.53
N ASN A 34 -5.31 -13.50 -3.11
CA ASN A 34 -4.44 -14.44 -3.82
C ASN A 34 -5.00 -15.87 -3.69
N PRO A 35 -5.13 -16.65 -4.78
CA PRO A 35 -5.66 -18.02 -4.74
C PRO A 35 -4.67 -19.04 -4.17
N TYR A 36 -3.39 -18.69 -4.02
CA TYR A 36 -2.36 -19.55 -3.45
C TYR A 36 -2.14 -19.24 -1.96
N PRO A 37 -1.74 -20.24 -1.15
CA PRO A 37 -1.40 -20.00 0.25
C PRO A 37 -0.14 -19.13 0.39
N PRO A 38 0.14 -18.57 1.57
CA PRO A 38 1.39 -17.90 1.84
C PRO A 38 2.59 -18.87 1.75
N ALA A 39 3.80 -18.33 1.73
CA ALA A 39 5.03 -19.10 1.64
C ALA A 39 5.13 -20.21 2.72
N PRO A 40 5.67 -21.38 2.40
CA PRO A 40 5.79 -22.51 3.34
C PRO A 40 6.46 -22.15 4.68
N GLY A 41 7.44 -21.25 4.66
CA GLY A 41 8.09 -20.74 5.88
C GLY A 41 7.15 -20.03 6.85
N VAL A 42 6.02 -19.49 6.37
CA VAL A 42 4.98 -18.90 7.23
C VAL A 42 4.29 -19.98 8.06
N ALA A 43 3.98 -21.13 7.46
CA ALA A 43 3.39 -22.26 8.19
C ALA A 43 4.34 -22.82 9.27
N GLU A 44 5.65 -22.83 8.99
CA GLU A 44 6.65 -23.25 9.97
C GLU A 44 6.78 -22.22 11.11
N ALA A 45 6.78 -20.92 10.78
CA ALA A 45 6.78 -19.86 11.80
C ALA A 45 5.53 -19.90 12.71
N LEU A 46 4.37 -20.31 12.16
CA LEU A 46 3.14 -20.55 12.93
C LEU A 46 3.29 -21.64 13.96
N LYS A 47 3.91 -22.78 13.60
CA LYS A 47 4.15 -23.91 14.52
C LYS A 47 5.10 -23.54 15.65
N ASN A 48 6.05 -22.65 15.39
CA ASN A 48 7.07 -22.23 16.34
C ASN A 48 6.66 -21.00 17.17
N LEU A 49 5.39 -20.58 17.10
CA LEU A 49 4.88 -19.50 17.93
C LEU A 49 4.85 -19.95 19.39
N ASP A 50 5.57 -19.22 20.24
CA ASP A 50 5.54 -19.39 21.69
C ASP A 50 4.40 -18.55 22.30
N PRO A 51 3.30 -19.18 22.77
CA PRO A 51 2.18 -18.45 23.35
C PRO A 51 2.53 -17.61 24.58
N ASP A 52 3.54 -18.03 25.37
CA ASP A 52 3.96 -17.32 26.58
C ASP A 52 4.53 -15.93 26.25
N ARG A 53 5.03 -15.75 25.05
CA ARG A 53 5.55 -14.45 24.59
C ARG A 53 4.45 -13.44 24.24
N LEU A 54 3.19 -13.89 24.06
CA LEU A 54 2.07 -12.99 23.73
C LEU A 54 1.75 -12.02 24.86
N ARG A 55 2.20 -12.26 26.08
CA ARG A 55 2.10 -11.32 27.21
C ARG A 55 3.05 -10.12 27.14
N LEU A 56 3.99 -10.13 26.20
CA LEU A 56 4.98 -9.08 26.02
C LEU A 56 4.60 -8.19 24.82
N TYR A 57 4.87 -6.88 24.95
CA TYR A 57 4.75 -6.00 23.79
C TYR A 57 5.71 -6.41 22.67
N PRO A 58 5.28 -6.29 21.42
CA PRO A 58 6.15 -6.52 20.25
C PRO A 58 7.19 -5.40 20.11
N ASP A 59 8.16 -5.62 19.22
CA ASP A 59 9.12 -4.57 18.85
C ASP A 59 8.41 -3.42 18.11
N PRO A 60 8.35 -2.21 18.68
CA PRO A 60 7.65 -1.08 18.08
C PRO A 60 8.33 -0.58 16.80
N ALA A 61 9.64 -0.79 16.66
CA ALA A 61 10.41 -0.43 15.46
C ALA A 61 10.30 -1.48 14.34
N CYS A 62 9.74 -2.67 14.61
CA CYS A 62 9.60 -3.77 13.65
C CYS A 62 10.93 -4.15 12.99
N ILE A 63 12.06 -4.01 13.69
CA ILE A 63 13.41 -3.99 13.12
C ILE A 63 13.76 -5.23 12.29
N ARG A 64 13.31 -6.42 12.72
CA ARG A 64 13.58 -7.65 11.98
C ARG A 64 12.87 -7.67 10.62
N LEU A 65 11.61 -7.23 10.55
CA LEU A 65 10.84 -7.16 9.32
C LEU A 65 11.36 -6.04 8.42
N VAL A 66 11.66 -4.86 8.99
CA VAL A 66 12.30 -3.74 8.28
C VAL A 66 13.60 -4.20 7.62
N ASN A 67 14.48 -4.87 8.36
CA ASN A 67 15.75 -5.38 7.84
C ASN A 67 15.57 -6.42 6.73
N ALA A 68 14.61 -7.33 6.87
CA ALA A 68 14.31 -8.34 5.86
C ALA A 68 13.82 -7.69 4.55
N ILE A 69 12.88 -6.74 4.64
CA ILE A 69 12.37 -6.00 3.47
C ILE A 69 13.50 -5.16 2.85
N ALA A 70 14.26 -4.42 3.64
CA ALA A 70 15.37 -3.60 3.15
C ALA A 70 16.38 -4.46 2.37
N LYS A 71 16.78 -5.59 2.92
CA LYS A 71 17.67 -6.55 2.25
C LYS A 71 17.09 -7.05 0.92
N GLN A 72 15.83 -7.47 0.93
CA GLN A 72 15.14 -8.01 -0.27
C GLN A 72 15.00 -6.93 -1.37
N LYS A 73 14.80 -5.67 -0.97
CA LYS A 73 14.65 -4.54 -1.91
C LYS A 73 15.98 -3.89 -2.29
N GLY A 74 17.11 -4.26 -1.68
CA GLY A 74 18.41 -3.63 -1.91
C GLY A 74 18.49 -2.21 -1.37
N LEU A 75 17.81 -1.96 -0.23
CA LEU A 75 17.73 -0.66 0.45
C LEU A 75 18.41 -0.74 1.83
N LYS A 76 18.60 0.42 2.47
CA LYS A 76 18.97 0.50 3.88
C LYS A 76 17.74 0.44 4.77
N SER A 77 17.89 -0.05 6.00
CA SER A 77 16.78 -0.15 6.96
C SER A 77 16.13 1.20 7.28
N GLU A 78 16.90 2.27 7.30
CA GLU A 78 16.42 3.65 7.50
C GLU A 78 15.54 4.18 6.34
N GLN A 79 15.49 3.45 5.22
CA GLN A 79 14.67 3.77 4.05
C GLN A 79 13.36 2.97 3.99
N VAL A 80 13.04 2.18 5.03
CA VAL A 80 11.87 1.29 5.04
C VAL A 80 11.01 1.57 6.27
N PHE A 81 9.71 1.73 6.03
CA PHE A 81 8.65 1.86 7.04
C PHE A 81 7.70 0.67 6.94
N VAL A 82 7.18 0.18 8.08
CA VAL A 82 6.22 -0.94 8.13
C VAL A 82 4.99 -0.55 8.93
N GLY A 83 3.80 -0.89 8.41
CA GLY A 83 2.49 -0.63 9.03
C GLY A 83 1.50 -1.79 8.87
N VAL A 84 0.30 -1.61 9.40
CA VAL A 84 -0.76 -2.65 9.48
C VAL A 84 -1.56 -2.71 8.17
N GLY A 85 -0.90 -3.14 7.09
CA GLY A 85 -1.41 -3.11 5.72
C GLY A 85 -1.10 -1.79 5.02
N SER A 86 -1.20 -1.77 3.68
CA SER A 86 -1.00 -0.54 2.92
C SER A 86 -1.99 0.56 3.28
N ASP A 87 -3.20 0.21 3.71
CA ASP A 87 -4.19 1.19 4.14
C ASP A 87 -3.71 2.03 5.33
N ASP A 88 -3.12 1.37 6.36
CA ASP A 88 -2.53 2.05 7.51
C ASP A 88 -1.33 2.92 7.09
N VAL A 89 -0.45 2.36 6.24
CA VAL A 89 0.70 3.09 5.69
C VAL A 89 0.26 4.34 4.92
N LEU A 90 -0.71 4.21 4.03
CA LEU A 90 -1.23 5.31 3.22
C LEU A 90 -1.96 6.34 4.08
N ALA A 91 -2.80 5.91 5.03
CA ALA A 91 -3.45 6.82 5.98
C ALA A 91 -2.43 7.64 6.77
N MET A 92 -1.32 7.01 7.21
CA MET A 92 -0.21 7.72 7.85
C MET A 92 0.51 8.67 6.90
N CYS A 93 0.65 8.31 5.62
CA CYS A 93 1.21 9.20 4.61
C CYS A 93 0.35 10.48 4.45
N PHE A 94 -0.97 10.33 4.36
CA PHE A 94 -1.88 11.48 4.30
C PHE A 94 -1.72 12.39 5.53
N MET A 95 -1.68 11.80 6.72
CA MET A 95 -1.51 12.53 7.98
C MET A 95 -0.14 13.24 8.05
N THR A 96 0.91 12.61 7.49
CA THR A 96 2.29 13.10 7.64
C THR A 96 2.63 14.18 6.62
N PHE A 97 2.25 14.00 5.35
CA PHE A 97 2.81 14.77 4.24
C PHE A 97 1.85 15.78 3.61
N PHE A 98 0.55 15.60 3.74
CA PHE A 98 -0.44 16.40 3.03
C PHE A 98 -1.10 17.43 3.97
N ASN A 99 -0.28 18.34 4.54
CA ASN A 99 -0.72 19.29 5.57
C ASN A 99 -0.72 20.75 5.06
N SER A 100 -0.70 20.98 3.76
CA SER A 100 -0.80 22.33 3.18
C SER A 100 -2.24 22.69 2.82
N ASP A 101 -2.49 23.97 2.53
CA ASP A 101 -3.78 24.44 2.03
C ASP A 101 -3.99 24.15 0.53
N LYS A 102 -2.96 23.61 -0.15
CA LYS A 102 -3.02 23.24 -1.57
C LYS A 102 -3.61 21.84 -1.73
N PRO A 103 -4.36 21.59 -2.82
CA PRO A 103 -4.99 20.29 -3.03
C PRO A 103 -3.97 19.18 -3.30
N VAL A 104 -4.21 18.02 -2.73
CA VAL A 104 -3.54 16.77 -3.14
C VAL A 104 -4.16 16.25 -4.43
N LEU A 105 -3.33 15.78 -5.36
CA LEU A 105 -3.79 15.27 -6.64
C LEU A 105 -3.77 13.74 -6.66
N PHE A 106 -4.88 13.13 -7.09
CA PHE A 106 -4.97 11.69 -7.37
C PHE A 106 -6.04 11.41 -8.44
N PRO A 107 -5.95 10.29 -9.20
CA PRO A 107 -6.88 10.03 -10.31
C PRO A 107 -8.33 9.92 -9.84
N ASP A 108 -9.27 10.36 -10.68
CA ASP A 108 -10.71 10.31 -10.42
C ASP A 108 -11.26 8.86 -10.32
N ILE A 109 -10.73 7.95 -11.16
CA ILE A 109 -11.05 6.52 -11.11
C ILE A 109 -9.82 5.78 -10.59
N SER A 110 -9.77 5.57 -9.27
CA SER A 110 -8.62 5.02 -8.57
C SER A 110 -9.03 4.33 -7.27
N TYR A 111 -8.06 4.07 -6.39
CA TYR A 111 -8.33 3.48 -5.09
C TYR A 111 -9.19 4.41 -4.22
N SER A 112 -10.40 3.97 -3.93
CA SER A 112 -11.45 4.80 -3.31
C SER A 112 -11.13 5.32 -1.90
N PHE A 113 -10.12 4.79 -1.22
CA PHE A 113 -9.73 5.28 0.09
C PHE A 113 -9.00 6.63 0.07
N TYR A 114 -8.44 7.08 -1.04
CA TYR A 114 -7.72 8.36 -1.08
C TYR A 114 -8.65 9.52 -0.69
N SER A 115 -9.83 9.59 -1.26
CA SER A 115 -10.82 10.61 -0.88
C SER A 115 -11.32 10.44 0.56
N VAL A 116 -11.48 9.19 1.03
CA VAL A 116 -11.90 8.92 2.42
C VAL A 116 -10.89 9.46 3.43
N TRP A 117 -9.59 9.27 3.19
CA TRP A 117 -8.54 9.83 4.06
C TRP A 117 -8.44 11.35 3.92
N ALA A 118 -8.55 11.89 2.70
CA ALA A 118 -8.55 13.33 2.49
C ALA A 118 -9.69 14.00 3.28
N ASP A 119 -10.91 13.47 3.20
CA ASP A 119 -12.06 13.95 3.95
C ASP A 119 -11.88 13.78 5.47
N LEU A 120 -11.36 12.62 5.90
CA LEU A 120 -11.12 12.34 7.32
C LEU A 120 -10.15 13.34 7.94
N TYR A 121 -9.07 13.67 7.23
CA TYR A 121 -8.05 14.61 7.71
C TYR A 121 -8.32 16.06 7.30
N ARG A 122 -9.36 16.33 6.52
CA ARG A 122 -9.73 17.67 5.99
C ARG A 122 -8.64 18.23 5.09
N ILE A 123 -8.06 17.38 4.26
CA ILE A 123 -7.07 17.73 3.26
C ILE A 123 -7.80 18.10 1.98
N PRO A 124 -7.58 19.29 1.39
CA PRO A 124 -8.14 19.61 0.09
C PRO A 124 -7.55 18.69 -0.99
N TYR A 125 -8.37 18.32 -1.97
CA TYR A 125 -7.90 17.47 -3.07
C TYR A 125 -8.59 17.80 -4.38
N GLU A 126 -7.93 17.45 -5.46
CA GLU A 126 -8.47 17.45 -6.83
C GLU A 126 -8.21 16.11 -7.49
N THR A 127 -9.15 15.71 -8.35
CA THR A 127 -9.09 14.40 -9.01
C THR A 127 -8.98 14.58 -10.53
N PRO A 128 -7.75 14.70 -11.09
CA PRO A 128 -7.55 14.69 -12.53
C PRO A 128 -8.21 13.47 -13.18
N ALA A 129 -8.97 13.70 -14.25
CA ALA A 129 -9.68 12.66 -14.96
C ALA A 129 -8.71 11.74 -15.73
N LEU A 130 -9.00 10.46 -15.77
CA LEU A 130 -8.33 9.56 -16.70
C LEU A 130 -8.74 9.90 -18.14
N ASN A 131 -7.86 9.59 -19.11
CA ASN A 131 -8.19 9.77 -20.53
C ASN A 131 -9.22 8.73 -21.02
N ASP A 132 -9.64 8.81 -22.27
CA ASP A 132 -10.63 7.88 -22.91
C ASP A 132 -10.18 6.43 -22.92
N LYS A 133 -8.89 6.15 -22.65
CA LYS A 133 -8.33 4.81 -22.51
C LYS A 133 -8.16 4.37 -21.07
N PHE A 134 -8.68 5.14 -20.10
CA PHE A 134 -8.52 4.94 -18.68
C PHE A 134 -7.07 5.04 -18.17
N GLU A 135 -6.20 5.73 -18.90
CA GLU A 135 -4.80 5.98 -18.49
C GLU A 135 -4.70 7.29 -17.69
N ILE A 136 -3.77 7.30 -16.73
CA ILE A 136 -3.34 8.52 -16.03
C ILE A 136 -2.54 9.38 -17.01
N VAL A 137 -2.88 10.68 -17.10
CA VAL A 137 -2.19 11.68 -17.95
C VAL A 137 -1.18 12.42 -17.07
N PRO A 138 0.14 12.23 -17.25
CA PRO A 138 1.15 12.83 -16.37
C PRO A 138 1.08 14.35 -16.29
N GLU A 139 0.78 15.02 -17.39
CA GLU A 139 0.73 16.49 -17.52
C GLU A 139 -0.30 17.12 -16.58
N ASP A 140 -1.37 16.42 -16.24
CA ASP A 140 -2.40 16.91 -15.32
C ASP A 140 -1.92 17.02 -13.87
N TYR A 141 -0.75 16.46 -13.57
CA TYR A 141 -0.09 16.47 -12.27
C TYR A 141 1.07 17.49 -12.20
N PHE A 142 1.33 18.26 -13.24
CA PHE A 142 2.45 19.24 -13.26
C PHE A 142 2.08 20.62 -12.69
N LYS A 143 0.84 20.83 -12.32
CA LYS A 143 0.35 22.05 -11.70
C LYS A 143 0.73 22.15 -10.22
N GLU A 144 0.67 23.35 -9.65
CA GLU A 144 0.89 23.60 -8.23
C GLU A 144 -0.11 22.79 -7.38
N ASN A 145 0.41 22.07 -6.36
CA ASN A 145 -0.40 21.17 -5.54
C ASN A 145 0.21 20.99 -4.13
N GLY A 146 -0.50 20.26 -3.27
CA GLY A 146 -0.08 19.93 -1.89
C GLY A 146 0.54 18.53 -1.75
N GLY A 147 0.65 17.78 -2.85
CA GLY A 147 1.18 16.43 -2.92
C GLY A 147 0.49 15.63 -4.02
N VAL A 148 1.11 14.56 -4.44
CA VAL A 148 0.58 13.67 -5.49
C VAL A 148 0.57 12.24 -4.99
N ILE A 149 -0.54 11.53 -5.24
CA ILE A 149 -0.61 10.08 -5.01
C ILE A 149 -1.34 9.40 -6.16
N PHE A 150 -0.80 8.32 -6.67
CA PHE A 150 -1.45 7.48 -7.67
C PHE A 150 -1.01 6.04 -7.56
N PRO A 151 -1.90 5.07 -7.89
CA PRO A 151 -1.54 3.66 -7.95
C PRO A 151 -0.81 3.35 -9.27
N ASN A 152 0.17 2.47 -9.20
CA ASN A 152 0.80 1.93 -10.40
C ASN A 152 1.19 0.45 -10.20
N PRO A 153 0.49 -0.50 -10.87
CA PRO A 153 -0.69 -0.34 -11.75
C PRO A 153 -1.90 0.28 -11.06
N ASN A 154 -2.69 1.06 -11.82
CA ASN A 154 -3.90 1.68 -11.28
C ASN A 154 -4.99 0.63 -10.99
N ALA A 155 -5.68 0.76 -9.88
CA ALA A 155 -6.84 -0.03 -9.53
C ALA A 155 -8.08 0.90 -9.47
N PRO A 156 -9.17 0.63 -10.22
CA PRO A 156 -9.56 -0.67 -10.77
C PRO A 156 -9.16 -0.91 -12.25
N THR A 157 -8.53 0.02 -12.94
CA THR A 157 -8.30 -0.07 -14.40
C THR A 157 -7.30 -1.14 -14.80
N ALA A 158 -6.46 -1.59 -13.86
CA ALA A 158 -5.34 -2.52 -14.04
C ALA A 158 -4.26 -2.02 -15.05
N LEU A 159 -4.30 -0.74 -15.42
CA LEU A 159 -3.34 -0.16 -16.34
C LEU A 159 -2.08 0.26 -15.59
N HIS A 160 -0.96 -0.10 -16.18
CA HIS A 160 0.38 0.24 -15.72
C HIS A 160 0.91 1.46 -16.50
N MET A 161 1.48 2.40 -15.80
CA MET A 161 2.18 3.56 -16.36
C MET A 161 3.68 3.23 -16.45
N ASP A 162 4.30 3.52 -17.60
CA ASP A 162 5.73 3.35 -17.79
C ASP A 162 6.54 4.18 -16.78
N LEU A 163 7.67 3.62 -16.34
CA LEU A 163 8.49 4.23 -15.29
C LEU A 163 8.99 5.63 -15.67
N GLU A 164 9.22 5.87 -16.95
CA GLU A 164 9.63 7.17 -17.50
C GLU A 164 8.54 8.25 -17.28
N LYS A 165 7.27 7.90 -17.43
CA LYS A 165 6.13 8.79 -17.15
C LYS A 165 5.93 9.00 -15.64
N VAL A 166 6.12 7.96 -14.85
CA VAL A 166 6.14 8.07 -13.37
C VAL A 166 7.23 9.04 -12.94
N GLU A 167 8.43 8.94 -13.54
CA GLU A 167 9.54 9.83 -13.27
C GLU A 167 9.25 11.29 -13.66
N GLU A 168 8.52 11.52 -14.75
CA GLU A 168 8.09 12.87 -15.15
C GLU A 168 7.20 13.52 -14.08
N ILE A 169 6.24 12.79 -13.52
CA ILE A 169 5.41 13.31 -12.43
C ILE A 169 6.27 13.65 -11.22
N ILE A 170 7.20 12.78 -10.82
CA ILE A 170 8.09 13.02 -9.66
C ILE A 170 8.94 14.28 -9.89
N ARG A 171 9.52 14.40 -11.09
CA ARG A 171 10.41 15.49 -11.45
C ARG A 171 9.73 16.86 -11.47
N HIS A 172 8.44 16.92 -11.85
CA HIS A 172 7.67 18.17 -11.87
C HIS A 172 7.10 18.56 -10.49
N ASN A 173 7.24 17.71 -9.49
CA ASN A 173 6.66 17.88 -8.15
C ASN A 173 7.70 17.84 -7.02
N GLN A 174 8.92 18.36 -7.24
CA GLN A 174 10.02 18.23 -6.28
C GLN A 174 9.82 18.96 -4.95
N ASP A 175 8.91 19.93 -4.90
CA ASP A 175 8.60 20.71 -3.69
C ASP A 175 7.55 20.02 -2.80
N VAL A 176 6.98 18.89 -3.24
CA VAL A 176 5.97 18.13 -2.50
C VAL A 176 6.26 16.62 -2.56
N VAL A 177 5.66 15.85 -1.67
CA VAL A 177 5.82 14.39 -1.69
C VAL A 177 4.96 13.77 -2.78
N VAL A 178 5.58 12.88 -3.58
CA VAL A 178 4.92 12.03 -4.56
C VAL A 178 4.89 10.60 -4.04
N ILE A 179 3.69 10.04 -3.90
CA ILE A 179 3.47 8.68 -3.43
C ILE A 179 3.03 7.81 -4.61
N VAL A 180 3.78 6.74 -4.87
CA VAL A 180 3.40 5.70 -5.83
C VAL A 180 2.90 4.48 -5.05
N ASP A 181 1.59 4.21 -5.18
CA ASP A 181 0.97 3.04 -4.56
C ASP A 181 1.12 1.83 -5.47
N GLU A 182 2.01 0.94 -5.09
CA GLU A 182 2.39 -0.25 -5.85
C GLU A 182 1.76 -1.54 -5.30
N ALA A 183 0.51 -1.49 -4.87
CA ALA A 183 -0.17 -2.68 -4.34
C ALA A 183 -0.17 -3.88 -5.32
N TYR A 184 -0.08 -3.64 -6.62
CA TYR A 184 -0.14 -4.65 -7.69
C TYR A 184 1.13 -4.76 -8.54
N ILE A 185 2.20 -4.04 -8.23
CA ILE A 185 3.41 -3.96 -9.07
C ILE A 185 4.08 -5.31 -9.33
N ASP A 186 3.96 -6.24 -8.40
CA ASP A 186 4.58 -7.57 -8.55
C ASP A 186 3.96 -8.41 -9.68
N PHE A 187 2.77 -8.04 -10.17
CA PHE A 187 2.10 -8.74 -11.27
C PHE A 187 2.45 -8.18 -12.63
N ASP A 188 2.77 -6.88 -12.73
CA ASP A 188 3.18 -6.25 -13.97
C ASP A 188 3.87 -4.90 -13.73
N GLY A 189 4.83 -4.56 -14.60
CA GLY A 189 5.50 -3.27 -14.64
C GLY A 189 6.85 -3.20 -13.94
N ARG A 190 7.46 -2.02 -14.08
CA ARG A 190 8.70 -1.64 -13.39
C ARG A 190 8.38 -0.78 -12.18
N SER A 191 8.92 -1.17 -11.02
CA SER A 191 8.71 -0.46 -9.77
C SER A 191 9.44 0.89 -9.73
N ALA A 192 8.76 1.92 -9.21
CA ALA A 192 9.37 3.22 -8.90
C ALA A 192 10.48 3.12 -7.82
N ARG A 193 10.68 1.93 -7.22
CA ARG A 193 11.84 1.64 -6.37
C ARG A 193 13.18 2.00 -7.05
N GLU A 194 13.27 1.86 -8.37
CA GLU A 194 14.47 2.21 -9.12
C GLU A 194 14.83 3.70 -9.01
N LEU A 195 13.86 4.55 -8.73
CA LEU A 195 13.97 6.01 -8.62
C LEU A 195 14.22 6.52 -7.19
N VAL A 196 14.07 5.68 -6.16
CA VAL A 196 14.18 6.09 -4.74
C VAL A 196 15.55 6.72 -4.39
N HIS A 197 16.60 6.31 -5.08
CA HIS A 197 17.94 6.89 -4.86
C HIS A 197 18.17 8.21 -5.61
N LYS A 198 17.25 8.55 -6.52
CA LYS A 198 17.37 9.74 -7.38
C LYS A 198 16.50 10.90 -6.89
N TYR A 199 15.38 10.60 -6.21
CA TYR A 199 14.40 11.60 -5.81
C TYR A 199 14.10 11.54 -4.32
N ASP A 200 14.40 12.61 -3.60
CA ASP A 200 14.19 12.70 -2.16
C ASP A 200 12.71 12.85 -1.76
N ASN A 201 11.86 13.28 -2.70
CA ASN A 201 10.41 13.47 -2.51
C ASN A 201 9.57 12.24 -2.90
N LEU A 202 10.19 11.14 -3.33
CA LEU A 202 9.49 9.91 -3.71
C LEU A 202 9.30 8.98 -2.53
N LEU A 203 8.05 8.55 -2.34
CA LEU A 203 7.68 7.45 -1.45
C LEU A 203 6.94 6.37 -2.25
N VAL A 204 7.35 5.12 -2.11
CA VAL A 204 6.69 3.97 -2.74
C VAL A 204 6.04 3.12 -1.66
N VAL A 205 4.77 2.76 -1.86
CA VAL A 205 4.01 1.94 -0.91
C VAL A 205 3.68 0.59 -1.53
N GLN A 206 3.91 -0.49 -0.80
CA GLN A 206 3.62 -1.87 -1.23
C GLN A 206 2.91 -2.65 -0.12
N THR A 207 2.37 -3.83 -0.45
CA THR A 207 1.59 -4.65 0.47
C THR A 207 1.90 -6.14 0.33
N PHE A 208 1.73 -6.88 1.42
CA PHE A 208 1.76 -8.36 1.40
C PHE A 208 0.38 -8.95 1.08
N SER A 209 -0.65 -8.13 1.01
CA SER A 209 -2.04 -8.58 0.86
C SER A 209 -2.32 -9.25 -0.49
N LYS A 210 -1.58 -8.90 -1.55
CA LYS A 210 -1.84 -9.33 -2.91
C LYS A 210 -0.89 -10.45 -3.35
N SER A 211 0.30 -10.09 -3.77
CA SER A 211 1.28 -11.03 -4.33
C SER A 211 1.83 -12.05 -3.32
N ARG A 212 1.92 -11.68 -2.03
CA ARG A 212 2.47 -12.55 -0.98
C ARG A 212 1.42 -13.37 -0.21
N SER A 213 0.15 -13.33 -0.63
CA SER A 213 -0.94 -14.16 -0.06
C SER A 213 -1.20 -13.94 1.44
N MET A 214 -0.96 -12.71 1.95
CA MET A 214 -1.01 -12.42 3.38
C MET A 214 -2.01 -11.30 3.72
N ALA A 215 -3.12 -11.19 2.98
CA ALA A 215 -4.14 -10.17 3.23
C ALA A 215 -4.65 -10.19 4.69
N GLY A 216 -4.86 -11.38 5.27
CA GLY A 216 -5.29 -11.57 6.66
C GLY A 216 -4.25 -11.18 7.72
N MET A 217 -2.96 -11.07 7.35
CA MET A 217 -1.89 -10.72 8.28
C MET A 217 -1.65 -9.23 8.40
N ARG A 218 -2.26 -8.43 7.52
CA ARG A 218 -2.18 -6.97 7.56
C ARG A 218 -0.74 -6.46 7.60
N ILE A 219 0.03 -6.66 6.54
CA ILE A 219 1.39 -6.11 6.38
C ILE A 219 1.44 -5.21 5.16
N GLY A 220 1.75 -3.95 5.38
CA GLY A 220 2.09 -2.96 4.36
C GLY A 220 3.43 -2.32 4.68
N TYR A 221 4.07 -1.74 3.71
CA TYR A 221 5.34 -1.04 3.90
C TYR A 221 5.52 0.07 2.88
N ALA A 222 6.30 1.06 3.28
CA ALA A 222 6.75 2.13 2.40
C ALA A 222 8.27 2.16 2.36
N PHE A 223 8.82 2.69 1.27
CA PHE A 223 10.24 2.99 1.18
C PHE A 223 10.50 4.25 0.37
N GLY A 224 11.55 4.97 0.75
CA GLY A 224 11.91 6.26 0.17
C GLY A 224 13.15 6.84 0.82
N ASN A 225 13.29 8.15 0.75
CA ASN A 225 14.35 8.88 1.47
C ASN A 225 14.21 8.66 2.98
N LYS A 226 15.34 8.53 3.69
CA LYS A 226 15.39 8.34 5.15
C LYS A 226 14.63 9.40 5.95
N ASP A 227 14.59 10.64 5.47
CA ASP A 227 13.93 11.73 6.16
C ASP A 227 12.39 11.62 6.04
N LEU A 228 11.86 11.13 4.90
CA LEU A 228 10.45 10.77 4.76
C LEU A 228 10.09 9.60 5.68
N ILE A 229 10.93 8.58 5.74
CA ILE A 229 10.72 7.42 6.61
C ILE A 229 10.78 7.80 8.09
N LYS A 230 11.70 8.73 8.46
CA LYS A 230 11.75 9.27 9.81
C LYS A 230 10.46 10.00 10.15
N ALA A 231 9.95 10.86 9.29
CA ALA A 231 8.69 11.59 9.50
C ALA A 231 7.49 10.65 9.71
N LEU A 232 7.39 9.56 8.91
CA LEU A 232 6.36 8.53 9.10
C LEU A 232 6.50 7.84 10.48
N ASN A 233 7.72 7.52 10.90
CA ASN A 233 7.96 6.93 12.22
C ASN A 233 7.60 7.90 13.35
N ASP A 234 7.93 9.17 13.22
CA ASP A 234 7.58 10.19 14.22
C ASP A 234 6.05 10.27 14.42
N VAL A 235 5.28 10.25 13.33
CA VAL A 235 3.80 10.20 13.36
C VAL A 235 3.29 8.88 13.94
N LYS A 236 3.81 7.73 13.48
CA LYS A 236 3.46 6.41 14.00
C LYS A 236 3.64 6.34 15.51
N PHE A 237 4.80 6.74 16.02
CA PHE A 237 5.09 6.71 17.46
C PHE A 237 4.25 7.69 18.27
N SER A 238 3.73 8.73 17.63
CA SER A 238 2.81 9.70 18.24
C SER A 238 1.36 9.25 18.20
N PHE A 239 0.98 8.42 17.23
CA PHE A 239 -0.39 7.92 17.03
C PHE A 239 -0.62 6.57 17.73
N ASN A 240 0.19 5.55 17.38
CA ASN A 240 0.15 4.21 17.98
C ASN A 240 1.50 3.50 17.78
N SER A 241 2.30 3.42 18.84
CA SER A 241 3.67 2.89 18.76
C SER A 241 3.72 1.37 18.49
N TYR A 242 2.74 0.60 18.95
CA TYR A 242 2.74 -0.87 18.91
C TYR A 242 1.69 -1.43 17.95
N THR A 243 1.64 -0.90 16.73
CA THR A 243 0.61 -1.27 15.74
C THR A 243 0.71 -2.72 15.27
N MET A 244 1.94 -3.24 15.10
CA MET A 244 2.19 -4.58 14.56
C MET A 244 2.32 -5.60 15.68
N ASN A 245 1.52 -6.67 15.66
CA ASN A 245 1.64 -7.75 16.64
C ASN A 245 2.84 -8.67 16.37
N ALA A 246 3.34 -9.35 17.41
CA ALA A 246 4.54 -10.19 17.33
C ALA A 246 4.42 -11.37 16.32
N PRO A 247 3.27 -12.10 16.23
CA PRO A 247 3.07 -13.12 15.21
C PRO A 247 3.20 -12.56 13.79
N THR A 248 2.54 -11.44 13.49
CA THR A 248 2.59 -10.80 12.16
C THR A 248 4.03 -10.45 11.76
N LEU A 249 4.83 -9.92 12.70
CA LEU A 249 6.24 -9.59 12.44
C LEU A 249 7.06 -10.85 12.08
N ALA A 250 6.87 -11.95 12.80
CA ALA A 250 7.57 -13.22 12.54
C ALA A 250 7.17 -13.81 11.17
N TYR A 251 5.87 -13.84 10.88
CA TYR A 251 5.36 -14.37 9.61
C TYR A 251 5.75 -13.51 8.42
N GLY A 252 5.80 -12.18 8.60
CA GLY A 252 6.27 -11.25 7.58
C GLY A 252 7.72 -11.52 7.19
N VAL A 253 8.60 -11.76 8.15
CA VAL A 253 10.01 -12.12 7.88
C VAL A 253 10.08 -13.41 7.07
N ALA A 254 9.39 -14.46 7.51
CA ALA A 254 9.37 -15.76 6.81
C ALA A 254 8.86 -15.63 5.36
N ALA A 255 7.84 -14.78 5.12
CA ALA A 255 7.29 -14.54 3.79
C ALA A 255 8.25 -13.75 2.88
N VAL A 256 9.07 -12.86 3.44
CA VAL A 256 10.08 -12.10 2.66
C VAL A 256 11.25 -12.99 2.27
N GLU A 257 11.68 -13.88 3.15
CA GLU A 257 12.84 -14.75 2.95
C GLU A 257 12.59 -15.84 1.89
N ASP A 258 11.33 -16.21 1.63
CA ASP A 258 10.96 -17.20 0.60
C ASP A 258 10.62 -16.51 -0.75
N ASP A 259 11.62 -15.91 -1.36
CA ASP A 259 11.48 -15.19 -2.62
C ASP A 259 11.21 -16.14 -3.82
N ALA A 260 11.67 -17.39 -3.75
CA ALA A 260 11.46 -18.37 -4.81
C ALA A 260 9.99 -18.76 -4.93
N TYR A 261 9.33 -19.11 -3.83
CA TYR A 261 7.90 -19.43 -3.80
C TYR A 261 7.04 -18.23 -4.23
N PHE A 262 7.38 -17.05 -3.75
CA PHE A 262 6.70 -15.81 -4.14
C PHE A 262 6.72 -15.62 -5.67
N LYS A 263 7.89 -15.70 -6.31
CA LYS A 263 8.04 -15.58 -7.76
C LYS A 263 7.25 -16.66 -8.52
N GLU A 264 7.30 -17.90 -8.05
CA GLU A 264 6.54 -19.00 -8.64
C GLU A 264 5.03 -18.73 -8.62
N CYS A 265 4.48 -18.24 -7.49
CA CYS A 265 3.05 -17.93 -7.37
C CYS A 265 2.64 -16.77 -8.28
N VAL A 266 3.44 -15.70 -8.35
CA VAL A 266 3.21 -14.58 -9.26
C VAL A 266 3.16 -15.05 -10.71
N GLU A 267 4.13 -15.83 -11.17
CA GLU A 267 4.16 -16.38 -12.53
C GLU A 267 2.97 -17.31 -12.82
N LYS A 268 2.54 -18.13 -11.86
CA LYS A 268 1.34 -18.95 -12.00
C LYS A 268 0.08 -18.11 -12.22
N ILE A 269 -0.05 -16.98 -11.53
CA ILE A 269 -1.18 -16.05 -11.69
C ILE A 269 -1.13 -15.40 -13.08
N LYS A 270 0.00 -14.80 -13.44
CA LYS A 270 0.20 -14.17 -14.77
C LYS A 270 -0.13 -15.12 -15.91
N ASN A 271 0.33 -16.37 -15.84
CA ASN A 271 0.07 -17.37 -16.86
C ASN A 271 -1.39 -17.84 -16.95
N LYS A 272 -2.23 -17.58 -15.91
CA LYS A 272 -3.65 -17.97 -15.91
C LYS A 272 -4.58 -16.86 -16.41
N ILE A 273 -4.22 -15.60 -16.26
CA ILE A 273 -5.04 -14.46 -16.69
C ILE A 273 -5.39 -14.57 -18.19
N GLY A 274 -4.44 -14.89 -19.05
CA GLY A 274 -4.67 -15.06 -20.48
C GLY A 274 -5.61 -16.24 -20.86
N ARG A 275 -5.77 -17.24 -19.99
CA ARG A 275 -6.65 -18.39 -20.24
C ARG A 275 -8.11 -18.12 -19.86
N ALA A 276 -8.37 -17.27 -18.89
CA ALA A 276 -9.73 -16.86 -18.52
C ALA A 276 -10.38 -16.05 -19.66
N SER A 277 -9.67 -15.11 -20.27
CA SER A 277 -10.16 -14.31 -21.39
C SER A 277 -10.48 -15.11 -22.64
N CYS A 278 -9.87 -16.30 -22.85
CA CYS A 278 -10.15 -17.17 -23.98
C CYS A 278 -11.40 -18.05 -23.81
N ARG A 279 -11.87 -18.25 -22.58
CA ARG A 279 -13.07 -19.08 -22.30
C ARG A 279 -14.37 -18.29 -22.28
N GLU A 280 -14.33 -17.00 -22.09
CA GLU A 280 -15.51 -16.11 -22.10
C GLU A 280 -15.95 -15.69 -23.51
N ARG A 281 -15.28 -16.14 -24.57
CA ARG A 281 -15.62 -15.85 -25.97
C ARG A 281 -16.35 -16.99 -26.70
N VAL A 282 -16.97 -17.91 -25.97
CA VAL A 282 -17.79 -18.98 -26.54
C VAL A 282 -19.23 -18.80 -26.13
#